data_188addbd43a39bb9290fd8b9413bf608
#
_entry.id   188addbd43a39bb9290fd8b9413bf608
#
_cell.length_a   1.000
_cell.length_b   1.000
_cell.length_c   1.000
_cell.angle_alpha   90.00
_cell.angle_beta   90.00
_cell.angle_gamma   90.00
#
_symmetry.space_group_name_H-M   'P 1'
#
loop_
_entity.id
_entity.type
_entity.pdbx_description
1 polymer ?
#
loop_
_entity_poly.entity_id
_entity_poly.type
_entity_poly.pdbx_seq_one_letter_code
_entity_poly.pdbx_strand_id
1 'polypeptide(L)'
;SEMCIRDRPMDIPKLDPATVKYLDFSDVKGQENVKRAMEIAAAGGHNILMVGPPGAGKSMMSKRLPGILPDMTREEMLKSTEIYSVAGLTGKNNPIISARPFRAPHHTVSGAAMSGGGAVPRPGEISLAHNGVLFLDELPEFRKDVLEVLRQPLEDGEVTVSRVAGTETFPANFMLVCAMNPCKCGWYGHPSGRCRCSANEVRA
;
A
#
# COMPACT_ATOMS: atom_id res chain seq x y z
N SER A 1 39.34 -11.22 31.15
CA SER A 1 38.36 -10.15 31.22
C SER A 1 37.04 -10.66 30.62
N GLU A 2 36.22 -11.28 31.48
CA GLU A 2 34.90 -11.81 31.11
C GLU A 2 33.95 -10.64 30.94
N MET A 3 33.57 -10.37 29.69
CA MET A 3 32.52 -9.47 29.36
C MET A 3 31.17 -10.21 29.55
N CYS A 4 30.65 -10.18 30.78
CA CYS A 4 29.31 -10.67 31.09
C CYS A 4 28.29 -9.77 30.38
N ILE A 5 27.90 -10.15 29.19
CA ILE A 5 26.69 -9.64 28.57
C ILE A 5 25.55 -10.23 29.40
N ARG A 6 25.04 -9.48 30.37
CA ARG A 6 23.75 -9.79 31.00
C ARG A 6 22.68 -9.35 30.00
N ASP A 7 22.31 -10.27 29.14
CA ASP A 7 21.06 -10.14 28.38
C ASP A 7 19.91 -10.16 29.38
N ARG A 8 19.51 -8.97 29.83
CA ARG A 8 18.17 -8.85 30.42
C ARG A 8 17.20 -9.12 29.28
N PRO A 9 16.27 -10.08 29.41
CA PRO A 9 15.19 -10.18 28.46
C PRO A 9 14.54 -8.81 28.42
N MET A 10 14.61 -8.16 27.26
CA MET A 10 13.93 -6.90 27.05
C MET A 10 12.44 -7.20 27.22
N ASP A 11 11.80 -6.59 28.21
CA ASP A 11 10.34 -6.60 28.30
C ASP A 11 9.82 -6.09 26.96
N ILE A 12 9.43 -7.01 26.10
CA ILE A 12 8.78 -6.66 24.85
C ILE A 12 7.49 -5.98 25.28
N PRO A 13 7.31 -4.67 25.01
CA PRO A 13 6.06 -4.00 25.36
C PRO A 13 4.93 -4.89 24.84
N LYS A 14 3.96 -5.20 25.68
CA LYS A 14 2.73 -5.83 25.21
C LYS A 14 2.17 -4.86 24.19
N LEU A 15 2.36 -5.18 22.92
CA LEU A 15 1.79 -4.44 21.83
C LEU A 15 0.29 -4.62 21.95
N ASP A 16 -0.35 -3.60 22.50
CA ASP A 16 -1.79 -3.55 22.57
C ASP A 16 -2.30 -3.09 21.20
N PRO A 17 -2.93 -3.97 20.40
CA PRO A 17 -3.50 -3.59 19.10
C PRO A 17 -4.47 -2.42 19.21
N ALA A 18 -5.05 -2.22 20.39
CA ALA A 18 -6.01 -1.15 20.68
C ALA A 18 -5.44 0.28 20.58
N THR A 19 -4.12 0.47 20.44
CA THR A 19 -3.50 1.81 20.32
C THR A 19 -3.45 2.36 18.90
N VAL A 20 -3.73 1.54 17.88
CA VAL A 20 -3.71 1.99 16.49
C VAL A 20 -5.07 2.61 16.12
N LYS A 21 -5.12 3.94 16.01
CA LYS A 21 -6.29 4.64 15.47
C LYS A 21 -6.28 4.59 13.95
N TYR A 22 -7.11 3.71 13.40
CA TYR A 22 -7.43 3.74 11.98
C TYR A 22 -8.58 4.72 11.69
N LEU A 23 -8.64 5.21 10.46
CA LEU A 23 -9.84 5.86 9.94
C LEU A 23 -10.93 4.80 9.75
N ASP A 24 -12.16 5.08 10.13
CA ASP A 24 -13.27 4.14 10.09
C ASP A 24 -14.23 4.44 8.93
N PHE A 25 -14.88 3.41 8.39
CA PHE A 25 -15.94 3.55 7.40
C PHE A 25 -17.22 4.16 7.97
N SER A 26 -17.43 4.14 9.28
CA SER A 26 -18.52 4.83 9.95
C SER A 26 -18.52 6.33 9.71
N ASP A 27 -17.34 6.92 9.49
CA ASP A 27 -17.20 8.35 9.15
C ASP A 27 -17.71 8.69 7.74
N VAL A 28 -17.91 7.68 6.88
CA VAL A 28 -18.33 7.86 5.50
C VAL A 28 -19.84 7.76 5.39
N LYS A 29 -20.47 8.85 4.99
CA LYS A 29 -21.92 8.89 4.74
C LYS A 29 -22.25 8.34 3.35
N GLY A 30 -23.16 7.37 3.30
CA GLY A 30 -23.55 6.71 2.05
C GLY A 30 -22.47 5.79 1.49
N GLN A 31 -22.52 5.55 0.17
CA GLN A 31 -21.56 4.68 -0.54
C GLN A 31 -21.61 3.19 -0.09
N GLU A 32 -22.78 2.71 0.32
CA GLU A 32 -22.94 1.37 0.93
C GLU A 32 -22.44 0.24 0.01
N ASN A 33 -22.64 0.36 -1.30
CA ASN A 33 -22.16 -0.62 -2.27
C ASN A 33 -20.63 -0.66 -2.32
N VAL A 34 -19.96 0.50 -2.22
CA VAL A 34 -18.50 0.61 -2.22
C VAL A 34 -17.93 0.07 -0.91
N LYS A 35 -18.53 0.41 0.22
CA LYS A 35 -18.17 -0.15 1.54
C LYS A 35 -18.25 -1.67 1.51
N ARG A 36 -19.38 -2.20 1.03
CA ARG A 36 -19.57 -3.65 0.93
C ARG A 36 -18.56 -4.33 0.01
N ALA A 37 -18.24 -3.73 -1.13
CA ALA A 37 -17.21 -4.25 -2.03
C ALA A 37 -15.82 -4.26 -1.36
N MET A 38 -15.48 -3.22 -0.60
CA MET A 38 -14.23 -3.14 0.13
C MET A 38 -14.15 -4.14 1.28
N GLU A 39 -15.24 -4.37 2.02
CA GLU A 39 -15.32 -5.42 3.06
C GLU A 39 -15.06 -6.81 2.46
N ILE A 40 -15.71 -7.14 1.33
CA ILE A 40 -15.52 -8.42 0.66
C ILE A 40 -14.07 -8.58 0.19
N ALA A 41 -13.50 -7.53 -0.39
CA ALA A 41 -12.12 -7.56 -0.85
C ALA A 41 -11.12 -7.65 0.31
N ALA A 42 -11.36 -6.94 1.42
CA ALA A 42 -10.54 -7.03 2.62
C ALA A 42 -10.58 -8.44 3.24
N ALA A 43 -11.76 -9.04 3.30
CA ALA A 43 -11.95 -10.39 3.84
C ALA A 43 -11.28 -11.47 2.98
N GLY A 44 -11.26 -11.28 1.66
CA GLY A 44 -10.67 -12.23 0.70
C GLY A 44 -9.22 -11.89 0.27
N GLY A 45 -8.63 -10.80 0.73
CA GLY A 45 -7.33 -10.33 0.28
C GLY A 45 -7.30 -9.95 -1.22
N HIS A 46 -8.45 -9.52 -1.77
CA HIS A 46 -8.58 -9.23 -3.19
C HIS A 46 -8.12 -7.82 -3.56
N ASN A 47 -7.45 -7.69 -4.70
CA ASN A 47 -7.12 -6.40 -5.28
C ASN A 47 -8.39 -5.69 -5.78
N ILE A 48 -8.42 -4.34 -5.71
CA ILE A 48 -9.58 -3.53 -6.10
C ILE A 48 -9.17 -2.46 -7.11
N LEU A 49 -10.02 -2.29 -8.12
CA LEU A 49 -9.99 -1.11 -8.98
C LEU A 49 -11.28 -0.30 -8.78
N MET A 50 -11.13 0.95 -8.38
CA MET A 50 -12.22 1.91 -8.26
C MET A 50 -12.26 2.84 -9.47
N VAL A 51 -13.38 2.85 -10.17
CA VAL A 51 -13.61 3.76 -11.30
C VAL A 51 -14.77 4.70 -10.95
N GLY A 52 -14.54 5.99 -11.04
CA GLY A 52 -15.60 6.97 -10.73
C GLY A 52 -15.16 8.42 -10.97
N PRO A 53 -16.11 9.36 -10.99
CA PRO A 53 -15.83 10.77 -11.25
C PRO A 53 -14.91 11.38 -10.18
N PRO A 54 -14.28 12.53 -10.49
CA PRO A 54 -13.53 13.28 -9.48
C PRO A 54 -14.46 13.67 -8.33
N GLY A 55 -13.94 13.66 -7.11
CA GLY A 55 -14.72 13.94 -5.90
C GLY A 55 -15.63 12.80 -5.41
N ALA A 56 -15.65 11.63 -6.06
CA ALA A 56 -16.44 10.47 -5.62
C ALA A 56 -15.94 9.81 -4.31
N GLY A 57 -14.87 10.30 -3.70
CA GLY A 57 -14.37 9.80 -2.43
C GLY A 57 -13.44 8.58 -2.54
N LYS A 58 -12.94 8.23 -3.73
CA LYS A 58 -12.09 7.05 -3.96
C LYS A 58 -10.88 7.00 -3.00
N SER A 59 -10.08 8.07 -2.95
CA SER A 59 -8.89 8.16 -2.09
C SER A 59 -9.25 8.19 -0.59
N MET A 60 -10.40 8.77 -0.24
CA MET A 60 -10.92 8.79 1.13
C MET A 60 -11.30 7.38 1.60
N MET A 61 -11.95 6.61 0.74
CA MET A 61 -12.34 5.21 1.00
C MET A 61 -11.09 4.32 1.14
N SER A 62 -10.11 4.46 0.24
CA SER A 62 -8.88 3.66 0.27
C SER A 62 -8.09 3.83 1.57
N LYS A 63 -8.01 5.05 2.10
CA LYS A 63 -7.31 5.34 3.37
C LYS A 63 -7.94 4.67 4.60
N ARG A 64 -9.19 4.21 4.49
CA ARG A 64 -9.91 3.52 5.57
C ARG A 64 -9.78 2.00 5.49
N LEU A 65 -9.26 1.50 4.38
CA LEU A 65 -9.12 0.06 4.17
C LEU A 65 -8.25 -0.65 5.22
N PRO A 66 -7.12 -0.08 5.69
CA PRO A 66 -6.35 -0.70 6.76
C PRO A 66 -7.17 -0.95 8.05
N GLY A 67 -8.20 -0.14 8.31
CA GLY A 67 -9.05 -0.27 9.50
C GLY A 67 -10.06 -1.42 9.46
N ILE A 68 -10.29 -2.01 8.29
CA ILE A 68 -11.16 -3.19 8.13
C ILE A 68 -10.40 -4.48 7.80
N LEU A 69 -9.08 -4.39 7.57
CA LEU A 69 -8.23 -5.56 7.46
C LEU A 69 -8.08 -6.23 8.84
N PRO A 70 -7.90 -7.55 8.90
CA PRO A 70 -7.59 -8.23 10.15
C PRO A 70 -6.34 -7.65 10.82
N ASP A 71 -6.30 -7.64 12.15
CA ASP A 71 -5.11 -7.21 12.90
C ASP A 71 -3.88 -8.01 12.45
N MET A 72 -2.71 -7.35 12.53
CA MET A 72 -1.46 -8.02 12.19
C MET A 72 -1.10 -9.07 13.25
N THR A 73 -0.69 -10.23 12.80
CA THR A 73 -0.06 -11.23 13.67
C THR A 73 1.30 -10.73 14.15
N ARG A 74 1.84 -11.34 15.20
CA ARG A 74 3.18 -11.01 15.69
C ARG A 74 4.27 -11.21 14.62
N GLU A 75 4.15 -12.25 13.82
CA GLU A 75 5.05 -12.52 12.70
C GLU A 75 4.99 -11.42 11.64
N GLU A 76 3.78 -11.01 11.25
CA GLU A 76 3.58 -9.91 10.30
C GLU A 76 4.16 -8.59 10.82
N MET A 77 3.96 -8.27 12.12
CA MET A 77 4.53 -7.08 12.75
C MET A 77 6.06 -7.08 12.71
N LEU A 78 6.68 -8.21 13.05
CA LEU A 78 8.14 -8.36 13.03
C LEU A 78 8.68 -8.20 11.61
N LYS A 79 8.05 -8.86 10.63
CA LYS A 79 8.48 -8.80 9.23
C LYS A 79 8.36 -7.39 8.65
N SER A 80 7.23 -6.72 8.90
CA SER A 80 7.06 -5.32 8.50
C SER A 80 8.07 -4.40 9.19
N THR A 81 8.35 -4.63 10.47
CA THR A 81 9.35 -3.85 11.22
C THR A 81 10.76 -4.03 10.65
N GLU A 82 11.13 -5.26 10.28
CA GLU A 82 12.41 -5.56 9.62
C GLU A 82 12.58 -4.74 8.33
N ILE A 83 11.56 -4.74 7.47
CA ILE A 83 11.57 -3.97 6.21
C ILE A 83 11.74 -2.47 6.49
N TYR A 84 10.95 -1.92 7.42
CA TYR A 84 11.02 -0.50 7.77
C TYR A 84 12.35 -0.13 8.44
N SER A 85 12.95 -1.05 9.20
CA SER A 85 14.28 -0.86 9.80
C SER A 85 15.37 -0.77 8.74
N VAL A 86 15.38 -1.70 7.77
CA VAL A 86 16.31 -1.67 6.62
C VAL A 86 16.14 -0.40 5.78
N ALA A 87 14.90 0.08 5.64
CA ALA A 87 14.61 1.35 4.98
C ALA A 87 15.06 2.59 5.78
N GLY A 88 15.39 2.43 7.08
CA GLY A 88 15.72 3.53 7.98
C GLY A 88 14.50 4.35 8.42
N LEU A 89 13.33 3.75 8.39
CA LEU A 89 12.03 4.39 8.69
C LEU A 89 11.50 4.04 10.10
N THR A 90 12.22 3.26 10.89
CA THR A 90 11.89 3.01 12.30
C THR A 90 12.44 4.13 13.17
N GLY A 91 11.63 4.66 14.09
CA GLY A 91 12.01 5.73 15.01
C GLY A 91 12.13 5.26 16.46
N LYS A 92 12.80 6.04 17.32
CA LYS A 92 12.91 5.73 18.75
C LYS A 92 11.56 5.64 19.46
N ASN A 93 10.55 6.37 18.97
CA ASN A 93 9.20 6.42 19.56
C ASN A 93 8.26 5.38 18.96
N ASN A 94 8.62 4.75 17.85
CA ASN A 94 7.83 3.71 17.20
C ASN A 94 8.76 2.62 16.66
N PRO A 95 9.32 1.79 17.55
CA PRO A 95 10.30 0.78 17.17
C PRO A 95 9.68 -0.40 16.43
N ILE A 96 8.37 -0.62 16.55
CA ILE A 96 7.66 -1.75 15.95
C ILE A 96 6.48 -1.24 15.12
N ILE A 97 6.36 -1.77 13.91
CA ILE A 97 5.23 -1.51 13.01
C ILE A 97 4.08 -2.43 13.43
N SER A 98 3.13 -1.91 14.19
CA SER A 98 1.96 -2.63 14.68
C SER A 98 0.70 -2.38 13.85
N ALA A 99 0.69 -1.33 13.03
CA ALA A 99 -0.40 -1.00 12.13
C ALA A 99 -0.13 -1.54 10.72
N ARG A 100 -1.16 -2.01 10.03
CA ARG A 100 -1.05 -2.38 8.61
C ARG A 100 -0.60 -1.18 7.79
N PRO A 101 0.52 -1.28 7.06
CA PRO A 101 1.04 -0.19 6.26
C PRO A 101 0.04 0.27 5.19
N PHE A 102 -0.04 1.58 4.97
CA PHE A 102 -0.74 2.16 3.84
C PHE A 102 0.24 3.03 3.05
N ARG A 103 0.59 2.57 1.85
CA ARG A 103 1.51 3.28 0.97
C ARG A 103 0.74 3.84 -0.22
N ALA A 104 0.94 5.10 -0.51
CA ALA A 104 0.26 5.80 -1.60
C ALA A 104 1.29 6.66 -2.38
N PRO A 105 2.16 6.01 -3.19
CA PRO A 105 3.11 6.74 -4.00
C PRO A 105 2.40 7.61 -5.04
N HIS A 106 2.96 8.78 -5.30
CA HIS A 106 2.46 9.66 -6.36
C HIS A 106 2.78 9.07 -7.74
N HIS A 107 1.98 9.34 -8.77
CA HIS A 107 2.17 8.80 -10.12
C HIS A 107 3.52 9.19 -10.76
N THR A 108 4.19 10.24 -10.26
CA THR A 108 5.55 10.63 -10.70
C THR A 108 6.67 9.79 -10.09
N VAL A 109 6.35 8.80 -9.25
CA VAL A 109 7.33 7.90 -8.63
C VAL A 109 8.17 7.19 -9.71
N SER A 110 9.47 7.01 -9.44
CA SER A 110 10.34 6.23 -10.32
C SER A 110 10.21 4.72 -10.07
N GLY A 111 10.51 3.89 -11.07
CA GLY A 111 10.55 2.44 -10.91
C GLY A 111 11.48 2.01 -9.77
N ALA A 112 12.63 2.67 -9.61
CA ALA A 112 13.56 2.41 -8.51
C ALA A 112 13.01 2.79 -7.13
N ALA A 113 12.21 3.85 -7.03
CA ALA A 113 11.55 4.17 -5.77
C ALA A 113 10.39 3.20 -5.48
N MET A 114 9.75 2.67 -6.52
CA MET A 114 8.69 1.69 -6.40
C MET A 114 9.22 0.32 -5.95
N SER A 115 10.18 -0.26 -6.67
CA SER A 115 10.74 -1.60 -6.38
C SER A 115 11.82 -1.59 -5.30
N GLY A 116 12.53 -0.49 -5.15
CA GLY A 116 13.71 -0.40 -4.32
C GLY A 116 14.98 -0.14 -5.13
N GLY A 117 16.01 0.36 -4.46
CA GLY A 117 17.23 0.76 -5.14
C GLY A 117 18.25 1.40 -4.23
N GLY A 118 19.14 2.19 -4.83
CA GLY A 118 20.27 2.82 -4.17
C GLY A 118 21.59 2.12 -4.46
N ALA A 119 22.71 2.65 -3.95
CA ALA A 119 24.03 2.01 -4.08
C ALA A 119 24.05 0.67 -3.32
N VAL A 120 23.43 0.64 -2.15
CA VAL A 120 23.10 -0.57 -1.36
C VAL A 120 21.62 -0.85 -1.59
N PRO A 121 21.21 -2.12 -1.88
CA PRO A 121 19.82 -2.48 -2.06
C PRO A 121 18.97 -2.06 -0.85
N ARG A 122 17.90 -1.29 -1.10
CA ARG A 122 16.94 -0.88 -0.08
C ARG A 122 15.52 -1.15 -0.57
N PRO A 123 14.58 -1.48 0.35
CA PRO A 123 13.20 -1.72 -0.01
C PRO A 123 12.55 -0.44 -0.56
N GLY A 124 11.69 -0.58 -1.58
CA GLY A 124 10.88 0.49 -2.13
C GLY A 124 9.45 0.49 -1.61
N GLU A 125 8.57 1.30 -2.23
CA GLU A 125 7.17 1.45 -1.83
C GLU A 125 6.41 0.11 -1.82
N ILE A 126 6.73 -0.78 -2.74
CA ILE A 126 6.15 -2.13 -2.84
C ILE A 126 6.42 -2.94 -1.57
N SER A 127 7.69 -3.01 -1.15
CA SER A 127 8.07 -3.75 0.07
C SER A 127 7.59 -3.04 1.33
N LEU A 128 7.56 -1.71 1.34
CA LEU A 128 7.01 -0.93 2.44
C LEU A 128 5.49 -1.11 2.61
N ALA A 129 4.80 -1.58 1.57
CA ALA A 129 3.38 -1.94 1.64
C ALA A 129 3.13 -3.37 2.15
N HIS A 130 4.19 -4.16 2.41
CA HIS A 130 4.06 -5.55 2.86
C HIS A 130 3.13 -5.68 4.09
N ASN A 131 2.25 -6.67 4.07
CA ASN A 131 1.19 -6.90 5.04
C ASN A 131 0.16 -5.77 5.16
N GLY A 132 0.08 -4.89 4.17
CA GLY A 132 -0.79 -3.73 4.16
C GLY A 132 -1.40 -3.44 2.80
N VAL A 133 -1.51 -2.18 2.46
CA VAL A 133 -2.18 -1.68 1.26
C VAL A 133 -1.21 -0.82 0.43
N LEU A 134 -1.10 -1.13 -0.85
CA LEU A 134 -0.50 -0.25 -1.85
C LEU A 134 -1.62 0.42 -2.65
N PHE A 135 -1.75 1.73 -2.49
CA PHE A 135 -2.78 2.52 -3.17
C PHE A 135 -2.18 3.34 -4.33
N LEU A 136 -2.70 3.12 -5.53
CA LEU A 136 -2.33 3.88 -6.73
C LEU A 136 -3.51 4.75 -7.16
N ASP A 137 -3.43 6.03 -6.85
CA ASP A 137 -4.42 7.01 -7.33
C ASP A 137 -4.04 7.48 -8.74
N GLU A 138 -5.05 7.82 -9.55
CA GLU A 138 -4.85 8.25 -10.94
C GLU A 138 -4.03 7.22 -11.76
N LEU A 139 -4.42 5.95 -11.66
CA LEU A 139 -3.70 4.82 -12.27
C LEU A 139 -3.22 5.06 -13.71
N PRO A 140 -3.99 5.69 -14.64
CA PRO A 140 -3.55 5.94 -16.01
C PRO A 140 -2.37 6.94 -16.13
N GLU A 141 -2.11 7.74 -15.10
CA GLU A 141 -1.01 8.71 -15.08
C GLU A 141 0.34 8.08 -14.71
N PHE A 142 0.33 6.84 -14.19
CA PHE A 142 1.56 6.12 -13.92
C PHE A 142 2.24 5.71 -15.22
N ARG A 143 3.56 5.83 -15.24
CA ARG A 143 4.38 5.34 -16.37
C ARG A 143 4.27 3.81 -16.48
N LYS A 144 4.27 3.31 -17.69
CA LYS A 144 4.15 1.87 -17.98
C LYS A 144 5.28 1.05 -17.34
N ASP A 145 6.51 1.56 -17.36
CA ASP A 145 7.66 0.92 -16.73
C ASP A 145 7.52 0.79 -15.21
N VAL A 146 6.83 1.74 -14.57
CA VAL A 146 6.53 1.69 -13.12
C VAL A 146 5.45 0.65 -12.83
N LEU A 147 4.42 0.54 -13.66
CA LEU A 147 3.37 -0.47 -13.51
C LEU A 147 3.88 -1.89 -13.79
N GLU A 148 4.80 -2.05 -14.73
CA GLU A 148 5.41 -3.36 -15.03
C GLU A 148 6.19 -3.93 -13.84
N VAL A 149 6.79 -3.07 -13.01
CA VAL A 149 7.50 -3.49 -11.78
C VAL A 149 6.58 -4.16 -10.75
N LEU A 150 5.26 -3.91 -10.81
CA LEU A 150 4.28 -4.52 -9.90
C LEU A 150 3.95 -5.98 -10.25
N ARG A 151 4.29 -6.42 -11.46
CA ARG A 151 3.91 -7.73 -11.95
C ARG A 151 4.49 -8.86 -11.10
N GLN A 152 5.80 -8.86 -10.92
CA GLN A 152 6.48 -9.88 -10.11
C GLN A 152 5.95 -9.92 -8.67
N PRO A 153 5.86 -8.80 -7.91
CA PRO A 153 5.32 -8.83 -6.54
C PRO A 153 3.88 -9.33 -6.45
N LEU A 154 3.04 -9.06 -7.45
CA LEU A 154 1.65 -9.54 -7.46
C LEU A 154 1.53 -11.05 -7.75
N GLU A 155 2.50 -11.63 -8.47
CA GLU A 155 2.55 -13.06 -8.78
C GLU A 155 3.27 -13.86 -7.68
N ASP A 156 4.44 -13.37 -7.23
CA ASP A 156 5.37 -14.11 -6.36
C ASP A 156 5.29 -13.69 -4.88
N GLY A 157 4.71 -12.54 -4.56
CA GLY A 157 4.68 -11.99 -3.20
C GLY A 157 6.02 -11.43 -2.72
N GLU A 158 6.97 -11.21 -3.64
CA GLU A 158 8.31 -10.69 -3.33
C GLU A 158 8.84 -9.82 -4.47
N VAL A 159 9.82 -8.97 -4.17
CA VAL A 159 10.52 -8.14 -5.13
C VAL A 159 12.03 -8.28 -4.98
N THR A 160 12.71 -8.57 -6.08
CA THR A 160 14.17 -8.71 -6.12
C THR A 160 14.81 -7.42 -6.64
N VAL A 161 15.72 -6.88 -5.85
CA VAL A 161 16.48 -5.65 -6.15
C VAL A 161 17.94 -6.02 -6.40
N SER A 162 18.37 -5.99 -7.66
CA SER A 162 19.76 -6.24 -8.04
C SER A 162 20.51 -4.93 -8.26
N ARG A 163 21.66 -4.77 -7.61
CA ARG A 163 22.57 -3.61 -7.72
C ARG A 163 24.03 -4.10 -7.75
N VAL A 164 24.95 -3.19 -8.02
CA VAL A 164 26.38 -3.49 -8.03
C VAL A 164 26.86 -4.05 -6.68
N ALA A 165 26.30 -3.56 -5.58
CA ALA A 165 26.64 -4.00 -4.23
C ALA A 165 26.01 -5.36 -3.83
N GLY A 166 25.10 -5.91 -4.63
CA GLY A 166 24.47 -7.20 -4.36
C GLY A 166 23.05 -7.31 -4.88
N THR A 167 22.45 -8.45 -4.63
CA THR A 167 21.05 -8.74 -4.92
C THR A 167 20.33 -9.11 -3.64
N GLU A 168 19.25 -8.43 -3.35
CA GLU A 168 18.42 -8.65 -2.17
C GLU A 168 16.97 -8.87 -2.59
N THR A 169 16.31 -9.80 -1.92
CA THR A 169 14.88 -10.08 -2.13
C THR A 169 14.10 -9.64 -0.90
N PHE A 170 13.11 -8.78 -1.11
CA PHE A 170 12.23 -8.27 -0.07
C PHE A 170 10.83 -8.85 -0.23
N PRO A 171 10.16 -9.23 0.86
CA PRO A 171 8.76 -9.64 0.81
C PRO A 171 7.87 -8.47 0.39
N ALA A 172 6.84 -8.77 -0.38
CA ALA A 172 5.96 -7.79 -1.02
C ALA A 172 4.51 -8.29 -1.13
N ASN A 173 4.02 -8.94 -0.08
CA ASN A 173 2.63 -9.38 -0.02
C ASN A 173 1.76 -8.24 0.47
N PHE A 174 0.98 -7.63 -0.41
CA PHE A 174 0.13 -6.47 -0.14
C PHE A 174 -1.18 -6.57 -0.91
N MET A 175 -2.19 -5.84 -0.45
CA MET A 175 -3.42 -5.63 -1.19
C MET A 175 -3.24 -4.42 -2.12
N LEU A 176 -3.39 -4.64 -3.43
CA LEU A 176 -3.33 -3.56 -4.41
C LEU A 176 -4.71 -2.89 -4.54
N VAL A 177 -4.74 -1.58 -4.33
CA VAL A 177 -5.94 -0.76 -4.52
C VAL A 177 -5.62 0.33 -5.53
N CYS A 178 -6.36 0.34 -6.63
CA CYS A 178 -6.19 1.33 -7.68
C CYS A 178 -7.42 2.22 -7.78
N ALA A 179 -7.21 3.48 -8.13
CA ALA A 179 -8.28 4.41 -8.44
C ALA A 179 -8.02 5.11 -9.78
N MET A 180 -9.07 5.29 -10.55
CA MET A 180 -9.01 6.04 -11.81
C MET A 180 -10.31 6.77 -12.11
N ASN A 181 -10.22 7.74 -12.98
CA ASN A 181 -11.39 8.37 -13.58
C ASN A 181 -11.81 7.58 -14.83
N PRO A 182 -13.11 7.56 -15.19
CA PRO A 182 -13.59 6.78 -16.33
C PRO A 182 -13.18 7.34 -17.71
N CYS A 183 -12.67 8.55 -17.76
CA CYS A 183 -12.13 9.22 -18.95
C CYS A 183 -11.34 10.47 -18.51
N LYS A 184 -10.68 11.15 -19.43
CA LYS A 184 -9.90 12.38 -19.15
C LYS A 184 -10.69 13.48 -18.43
N CYS A 185 -11.97 13.71 -18.79
CA CYS A 185 -12.81 14.66 -18.08
C CYS A 185 -13.44 14.10 -16.80
N GLY A 186 -13.36 12.78 -16.57
CA GLY A 186 -13.86 12.10 -15.38
C GLY A 186 -15.36 11.81 -15.36
N TRP A 187 -16.13 12.16 -16.39
CA TRP A 187 -17.61 12.12 -16.36
C TRP A 187 -18.24 11.12 -17.33
N TYR A 188 -17.46 10.23 -17.95
CA TYR A 188 -18.02 9.20 -18.83
C TYR A 188 -18.95 8.25 -18.06
N GLY A 189 -20.12 8.02 -18.64
CA GLY A 189 -21.16 7.16 -18.01
C GLY A 189 -21.91 7.80 -16.83
N HIS A 190 -21.58 9.04 -16.44
CA HIS A 190 -22.29 9.71 -15.36
C HIS A 190 -23.65 10.25 -15.84
N PRO A 191 -24.75 10.10 -15.05
CA PRO A 191 -26.10 10.52 -15.44
C PRO A 191 -26.25 12.00 -15.80
N SER A 192 -25.33 12.85 -15.33
CA SER A 192 -25.35 14.29 -15.60
C SER A 192 -25.08 14.68 -17.06
N GLY A 193 -24.65 13.76 -17.92
CA GLY A 193 -24.30 14.01 -19.32
C GLY A 193 -23.14 14.99 -19.54
N ARG A 194 -22.31 15.25 -18.53
CA ARG A 194 -21.21 16.22 -18.58
C ARG A 194 -20.01 15.78 -19.42
N CYS A 195 -19.93 14.48 -19.75
CA CYS A 195 -18.82 13.97 -20.55
C CYS A 195 -18.84 14.56 -21.96
N ARG A 196 -17.69 15.11 -22.39
CA ARG A 196 -17.46 15.64 -23.74
C ARG A 196 -16.32 14.93 -24.46
N CYS A 197 -15.82 13.83 -23.88
CA CYS A 197 -14.72 13.08 -24.46
C CYS A 197 -15.17 12.31 -25.70
N SER A 198 -14.32 12.29 -26.72
CA SER A 198 -14.47 11.43 -27.88
C SER A 198 -14.27 9.95 -27.52
N ALA A 199 -14.71 9.05 -28.38
CA ALA A 199 -14.52 7.61 -28.16
C ALA A 199 -13.03 7.21 -27.99
N ASN A 200 -12.12 7.90 -28.64
CA ASN A 200 -10.67 7.67 -28.50
C ASN A 200 -10.14 8.16 -27.15
N GLU A 201 -10.64 9.27 -26.63
CA GLU A 201 -10.24 9.79 -25.31
C GLU A 201 -10.81 8.99 -24.14
N VAL A 202 -11.87 8.21 -24.36
CA VAL A 202 -12.40 7.27 -23.37
C VAL A 202 -11.59 5.98 -23.33
N ARG A 203 -10.98 5.57 -24.46
CA ARG A 203 -10.20 4.34 -24.59
C ARG A 203 -8.71 4.51 -24.25
N ALA A 204 -8.23 5.74 -24.19
CA ALA A 204 -6.85 6.09 -23.89
C ALA A 204 -6.57 6.03 -22.41
#